data_08e3dcc82629ec169da0096faf6c4b26
#
_entry.id   08e3dcc82629ec169da0096faf6c4b26
#
_cell.length_a   1.000
_cell.length_b   1.000
_cell.length_c   1.000
_cell.angle_alpha   90.00
_cell.angle_beta   90.00
_cell.angle_gamma   90.00
#
_symmetry.space_group_name_H-M   'P 1'
#
loop_
_entity.id
_entity.type
_entity.pdbx_description
1 polymer ?
#
loop_
_entity_poly.entity_id
_entity_poly.type
_entity_poly.pdbx_seq_one_letter_code
_entity_poly.pdbx_strand_id
1 'polypeptide(L)'
;MMMTDDVVIGGDTAAMERLFDDFLRHMEQFDRRLSVQTQKIILRNAAAPAVRGLRAATRRTWPKRTGRAWRSVRAITKESKTFRGAAYTVWGWSNKGIEKIEYTNRKGRLRQRPKPATYIGIWGDLGTVRQTGRGIFRSEWQNREPVLRETITRAIIRIMRESKLSK
;
A
#
# COMPACT_ATOMS: atom_id res chain seq x y z
N MET A 1 -57.35 26.04 -15.94
CA MET A 1 -57.63 24.58 -15.80
C MET A 1 -56.32 23.89 -16.14
N MET A 2 -55.44 23.72 -15.12
CA MET A 2 -54.13 23.07 -15.27
C MET A 2 -54.29 21.59 -14.97
N MET A 3 -54.08 20.75 -15.98
CA MET A 3 -53.98 19.32 -15.81
C MET A 3 -52.59 19.02 -15.23
N THR A 4 -52.54 18.54 -14.02
CA THR A 4 -51.36 17.92 -13.42
C THR A 4 -51.25 16.50 -13.95
N ASP A 5 -50.27 16.26 -14.85
CA ASP A 5 -49.91 14.91 -15.24
C ASP A 5 -49.28 14.20 -14.02
N ASP A 6 -50.07 13.40 -13.35
CA ASP A 6 -49.60 12.43 -12.38
C ASP A 6 -48.79 11.36 -13.12
N VAL A 7 -47.46 11.51 -13.10
CA VAL A 7 -46.55 10.44 -13.54
C VAL A 7 -46.62 9.34 -12.51
N VAL A 8 -47.50 8.37 -12.73
CA VAL A 8 -47.52 7.10 -11.97
C VAL A 8 -46.30 6.31 -12.41
N ILE A 9 -45.23 6.36 -11.62
CA ILE A 9 -44.11 5.45 -11.75
C ILE A 9 -44.55 4.10 -11.18
N GLY A 10 -45.29 3.35 -12.01
CA GLY A 10 -45.66 1.96 -11.75
C GLY A 10 -44.46 1.04 -12.01
N GLY A 11 -43.42 1.15 -11.20
CA GLY A 11 -42.37 0.13 -11.15
C GLY A 11 -42.85 -1.06 -10.32
N ASP A 12 -42.66 -2.27 -10.82
CA ASP A 12 -42.90 -3.50 -10.06
C ASP A 12 -42.05 -3.46 -8.79
N THR A 13 -42.64 -3.09 -7.66
CA THR A 13 -41.98 -2.96 -6.36
C THR A 13 -41.29 -4.27 -5.96
N ALA A 14 -41.89 -5.41 -6.28
CA ALA A 14 -41.32 -6.73 -6.02
C ALA A 14 -40.04 -7.00 -6.86
N ALA A 15 -40.00 -6.50 -8.09
CA ALA A 15 -38.76 -6.59 -8.91
C ALA A 15 -37.66 -5.68 -8.38
N MET A 16 -37.96 -4.47 -7.90
CA MET A 16 -37.03 -3.56 -7.27
C MET A 16 -36.48 -4.12 -5.94
N GLU A 17 -37.32 -4.70 -5.10
CA GLU A 17 -36.91 -5.36 -3.86
C GLU A 17 -35.94 -6.52 -4.13
N ARG A 18 -36.24 -7.38 -5.10
CA ARG A 18 -35.32 -8.48 -5.51
C ARG A 18 -33.97 -7.97 -5.99
N LEU A 19 -33.94 -6.92 -6.82
CA LEU A 19 -32.71 -6.30 -7.29
C LEU A 19 -31.90 -5.71 -6.13
N PHE A 20 -32.55 -5.11 -5.16
CA PHE A 20 -31.91 -4.55 -3.99
C PHE A 20 -31.34 -5.65 -3.08
N ASP A 21 -32.07 -6.72 -2.83
CA ASP A 21 -31.61 -7.88 -2.07
C ASP A 21 -30.41 -8.59 -2.76
N ASP A 22 -30.46 -8.73 -4.07
CA ASP A 22 -29.33 -9.28 -4.84
C ASP A 22 -28.12 -8.36 -4.76
N PHE A 23 -28.31 -7.05 -4.82
CA PHE A 23 -27.25 -6.06 -4.64
C PHE A 23 -26.62 -6.19 -3.24
N LEU A 24 -27.43 -6.23 -2.18
CA LEU A 24 -26.94 -6.39 -0.81
C LEU A 24 -26.15 -7.69 -0.64
N ARG A 25 -26.64 -8.83 -1.15
CA ARG A 25 -25.91 -10.10 -1.12
C ARG A 25 -24.58 -10.02 -1.83
N HIS A 26 -24.51 -9.37 -3.01
CA HIS A 26 -23.27 -9.18 -3.73
C HIS A 26 -22.28 -8.29 -2.95
N MET A 27 -22.77 -7.25 -2.28
CA MET A 27 -21.96 -6.39 -1.43
C MET A 27 -21.40 -7.14 -0.22
N GLU A 28 -22.21 -7.95 0.45
CA GLU A 28 -21.73 -8.79 1.57
C GLU A 28 -20.66 -9.81 1.13
N GLN A 29 -20.88 -10.47 -0.02
CA GLN A 29 -19.91 -11.40 -0.58
C GLN A 29 -18.60 -10.70 -0.97
N PHE A 30 -18.70 -9.50 -1.56
CA PHE A 30 -17.54 -8.68 -1.89
C PHE A 30 -16.77 -8.29 -0.63
N ASP A 31 -17.46 -7.85 0.41
CA ASP A 31 -16.84 -7.44 1.68
C ASP A 31 -16.13 -8.62 2.35
N ARG A 32 -16.76 -9.81 2.40
CA ARG A 32 -16.13 -11.03 2.91
C ARG A 32 -14.89 -11.42 2.11
N ARG A 33 -14.91 -11.33 0.78
CA ARG A 33 -13.76 -11.65 -0.10
C ARG A 33 -12.67 -10.58 -0.02
N LEU A 34 -13.05 -9.31 0.20
CA LEU A 34 -12.13 -8.21 0.42
C LEU A 34 -11.68 -8.10 1.88
N SER A 35 -11.62 -9.21 2.59
CA SER A 35 -11.13 -9.25 3.96
C SER A 35 -9.78 -8.54 4.11
N VAL A 36 -9.47 -8.09 5.33
CA VAL A 36 -8.17 -7.44 5.65
C VAL A 36 -6.99 -8.28 5.18
N GLN A 37 -7.09 -9.60 5.26
CA GLN A 37 -6.04 -10.51 4.80
C GLN A 37 -5.88 -10.46 3.27
N THR A 38 -6.97 -10.47 2.52
CA THR A 38 -6.97 -10.32 1.06
C THR A 38 -6.39 -8.97 0.65
N GLN A 39 -6.82 -7.88 1.31
CA GLN A 39 -6.25 -6.55 1.09
C GLN A 39 -4.73 -6.53 1.32
N LYS A 40 -4.24 -7.16 2.40
CA LYS A 40 -2.79 -7.27 2.68
C LYS A 40 -2.03 -7.99 1.57
N ILE A 41 -2.61 -9.05 1.00
CA ILE A 41 -2.00 -9.80 -0.11
C ILE A 41 -1.93 -8.93 -1.37
N ILE A 42 -3.04 -8.27 -1.75
CA ILE A 42 -3.11 -7.39 -2.91
C ILE A 42 -2.07 -6.26 -2.79
N LEU A 43 -2.05 -5.57 -1.67
CA LEU A 43 -1.15 -4.45 -1.42
C LEU A 43 0.33 -4.88 -1.43
N ARG A 44 0.64 -6.06 -0.89
CA ARG A 44 2.00 -6.62 -0.92
C ARG A 44 2.43 -6.94 -2.34
N ASN A 45 1.56 -7.56 -3.12
CA ASN A 45 1.85 -7.90 -4.51
C ASN A 45 2.01 -6.65 -5.38
N ALA A 46 1.14 -5.66 -5.20
CA ALA A 46 1.23 -4.37 -5.88
C ALA A 46 2.54 -3.63 -5.54
N ALA A 47 2.97 -3.63 -4.27
CA ALA A 47 4.19 -2.94 -3.84
C ALA A 47 5.49 -3.65 -4.29
N ALA A 48 5.45 -4.94 -4.65
CA ALA A 48 6.65 -5.71 -4.97
C ALA A 48 7.48 -5.12 -6.13
N PRO A 49 6.89 -4.67 -7.27
CA PRO A 49 7.65 -4.00 -8.34
C PRO A 49 8.32 -2.70 -7.88
N ALA A 50 7.64 -1.90 -7.05
CA ALA A 50 8.18 -0.65 -6.51
C ALA A 50 9.38 -0.91 -5.58
N VAL A 51 9.29 -1.92 -4.71
CA VAL A 51 10.39 -2.34 -3.86
C VAL A 51 11.59 -2.81 -4.69
N ARG A 52 11.36 -3.59 -5.75
CA ARG A 52 12.43 -4.02 -6.66
C ARG A 52 13.09 -2.84 -7.37
N GLY A 53 12.28 -1.91 -7.89
CA GLY A 53 12.77 -0.69 -8.56
C GLY A 53 13.63 0.16 -7.63
N LEU A 54 13.12 0.52 -6.44
CA LEU A 54 13.86 1.32 -5.47
C LEU A 54 15.14 0.61 -5.00
N ARG A 55 15.10 -0.71 -4.82
CA ARG A 55 16.27 -1.51 -4.46
C ARG A 55 17.34 -1.46 -5.55
N ALA A 56 16.94 -1.61 -6.81
CA ALA A 56 17.84 -1.53 -7.95
C ALA A 56 18.43 -0.13 -8.12
N ALA A 57 17.61 0.92 -8.02
CA ALA A 57 18.03 2.31 -8.08
C ALA A 57 19.01 2.64 -6.94
N THR A 58 18.70 2.25 -5.70
CA THR A 58 19.57 2.40 -4.55
C THR A 58 20.92 1.71 -4.76
N ARG A 59 20.91 0.48 -5.31
CA ARG A 59 22.13 -0.28 -5.59
C ARG A 59 23.01 0.38 -6.66
N ARG A 60 22.42 0.99 -7.67
CA ARG A 60 23.17 1.70 -8.74
C ARG A 60 23.77 3.01 -8.25
N THR A 61 23.04 3.72 -7.41
CA THR A 61 23.36 5.10 -7.06
C THR A 61 24.35 5.21 -5.92
N TRP A 62 24.37 4.25 -4.99
CA TRP A 62 25.26 4.30 -3.83
C TRP A 62 26.39 3.29 -3.89
N PRO A 63 27.61 3.69 -3.45
CA PRO A 63 28.77 2.79 -3.42
C PRO A 63 28.47 1.52 -2.62
N LYS A 64 28.88 0.40 -3.13
CA LYS A 64 28.59 -0.95 -2.62
C LYS A 64 29.26 -1.31 -1.29
N ARG A 65 29.78 -0.36 -0.50
CA ARG A 65 30.64 -0.62 0.65
C ARG A 65 30.08 -1.67 1.62
N THR A 66 28.78 -1.68 1.89
CA THR A 66 28.16 -2.68 2.79
C THR A 66 26.88 -3.30 2.23
N GLY A 67 26.32 -2.77 1.16
CA GLY A 67 25.05 -3.21 0.59
C GLY A 67 23.82 -3.00 1.51
N ARG A 68 24.01 -2.36 2.67
CA ARG A 68 22.96 -2.21 3.70
C ARG A 68 21.81 -1.34 3.24
N ALA A 69 22.09 -0.23 2.53
CA ALA A 69 21.07 0.69 2.07
C ALA A 69 20.03 0.00 1.17
N TRP A 70 20.47 -0.71 0.12
CA TRP A 70 19.55 -1.40 -0.77
C TRP A 70 18.87 -2.63 -0.12
N ARG A 71 19.54 -3.31 0.83
CA ARG A 71 18.94 -4.42 1.60
C ARG A 71 17.86 -3.94 2.57
N SER A 72 17.89 -2.68 3.00
CA SER A 72 16.88 -2.10 3.89
C SER A 72 15.58 -1.74 3.17
N VAL A 73 15.57 -1.73 1.82
CA VAL A 73 14.36 -1.44 1.03
C VAL A 73 13.38 -2.60 1.13
N ARG A 74 12.18 -2.31 1.62
CA ARG A 74 11.08 -3.29 1.74
C ARG A 74 9.71 -2.63 1.77
N ALA A 75 8.68 -3.44 1.60
CA ALA A 75 7.31 -3.06 1.90
C ALA A 75 6.90 -3.64 3.26
N ILE A 76 6.12 -2.88 4.01
CA ILE A 76 5.51 -3.28 5.27
C ILE A 76 4.01 -3.05 5.14
N THR A 77 3.25 -4.14 5.14
CA THR A 77 1.79 -4.11 5.05
C THR A 77 1.19 -4.37 6.42
N LYS A 78 0.28 -3.52 6.85
CA LYS A 78 -0.38 -3.58 8.15
C LYS A 78 -1.86 -3.31 8.01
N GLU A 79 -2.61 -3.73 9.01
CA GLU A 79 -3.99 -3.29 9.22
C GLU A 79 -4.00 -1.85 9.74
N SER A 80 -4.95 -1.06 9.28
CA SER A 80 -5.12 0.31 9.72
C SER A 80 -5.70 0.33 11.14
N LYS A 81 -5.12 1.16 11.99
CA LYS A 81 -5.66 1.43 13.33
C LYS A 81 -6.79 2.46 13.28
N THR A 82 -6.77 3.33 12.27
CA THR A 82 -7.72 4.43 12.11
C THR A 82 -8.98 4.00 11.36
N PHE A 83 -8.80 3.18 10.33
CA PHE A 83 -9.90 2.69 9.50
C PHE A 83 -10.08 1.20 9.74
N ARG A 84 -11.13 0.84 10.51
CA ARG A 84 -11.46 -0.54 10.84
C ARG A 84 -11.70 -1.35 9.56
N GLY A 85 -11.10 -2.52 9.44
CA GLY A 85 -11.25 -3.37 8.26
C GLY A 85 -10.42 -2.97 7.03
N ALA A 86 -9.59 -1.93 7.14
CA ALA A 86 -8.70 -1.51 6.06
C ALA A 86 -7.25 -1.94 6.29
N ALA A 87 -6.53 -2.23 5.20
CA ALA A 87 -5.09 -2.45 5.23
C ALA A 87 -4.37 -1.34 4.47
N TYR A 88 -3.11 -1.10 4.83
CA TYR A 88 -2.23 -0.19 4.11
C TYR A 88 -0.84 -0.78 3.94
N THR A 89 -0.12 -0.28 2.95
CA THR A 89 1.29 -0.64 2.71
C THR A 89 2.14 0.62 2.64
N VAL A 90 3.27 0.55 3.35
CA VAL A 90 4.35 1.54 3.26
C VAL A 90 5.57 0.84 2.68
N TRP A 91 6.22 1.44 1.70
CA TRP A 91 7.45 0.91 1.13
C TRP A 91 8.53 1.98 1.07
N GLY A 92 9.78 1.53 1.20
CA GLY A 92 10.94 2.42 1.28
C GLY A 92 12.07 1.77 2.08
N TRP A 93 12.98 2.60 2.58
CA TRP A 93 14.03 2.14 3.49
C TRP A 93 13.46 1.91 4.88
N SER A 94 13.75 0.74 5.46
CA SER A 94 13.18 0.32 6.75
C SER A 94 14.27 -0.17 7.70
N ASN A 95 14.08 0.12 8.98
CA ASN A 95 14.91 -0.40 10.06
C ASN A 95 14.53 -1.83 10.50
N LYS A 96 13.40 -2.36 10.00
CA LYS A 96 12.93 -3.69 10.40
C LYS A 96 13.89 -4.78 9.87
N GLY A 97 14.41 -5.62 10.77
CA GLY A 97 15.35 -6.70 10.44
C GLY A 97 16.77 -6.23 10.15
N ILE A 98 17.11 -4.98 10.50
CA ILE A 98 18.48 -4.49 10.46
C ILE A 98 19.17 -4.83 11.77
N GLU A 99 20.42 -5.24 11.65
CA GLU A 99 21.29 -5.51 12.77
C GLU A 99 21.36 -4.29 13.71
N LYS A 100 21.19 -4.52 14.98
CA LYS A 100 21.32 -3.49 16.01
C LYS A 100 22.77 -3.41 16.44
N ILE A 101 23.22 -2.21 16.73
CA ILE A 101 24.51 -1.97 17.37
C ILE A 101 24.29 -1.50 18.80
N GLU A 102 25.11 -2.01 19.69
CA GLU A 102 25.16 -1.52 21.05
C GLU A 102 25.98 -0.25 21.12
N TYR A 103 25.56 0.68 21.90
CA TYR A 103 26.30 1.92 22.18
C TYR A 103 26.02 2.37 23.59
N THR A 104 27.00 2.97 24.21
CA THR A 104 26.87 3.60 25.53
C THR A 104 26.37 5.03 25.33
N ASN A 105 25.24 5.38 25.95
CA ASN A 105 24.73 6.74 25.93
C ASN A 105 25.57 7.68 26.82
N ARG A 106 25.31 9.00 26.74
CA ARG A 106 26.02 10.00 27.55
C ARG A 106 25.89 9.78 29.07
N LYS A 107 24.94 8.96 29.54
CA LYS A 107 24.72 8.60 30.96
C LYS A 107 25.37 7.25 31.31
N GLY A 108 26.27 6.72 30.49
CA GLY A 108 26.97 5.44 30.73
C GLY A 108 26.11 4.19 30.55
N ARG A 109 24.84 4.31 30.09
CA ARG A 109 23.94 3.15 29.93
C ARG A 109 24.08 2.53 28.54
N LEU A 110 24.24 1.20 28.50
CA LEU A 110 24.24 0.44 27.28
C LEU A 110 22.84 0.50 26.63
N ARG A 111 22.78 0.85 25.35
CA ARG A 111 21.55 0.90 24.57
C ARG A 111 21.78 0.30 23.19
N GLN A 112 20.71 -0.19 22.57
CA GLN A 112 20.72 -0.70 21.22
C GLN A 112 20.07 0.30 20.27
N ARG A 113 20.71 0.58 19.15
CA ARG A 113 20.11 1.33 18.03
C ARG A 113 20.25 0.56 16.71
N PRO A 114 19.32 0.75 15.74
CA PRO A 114 19.52 0.21 14.41
C PRO A 114 20.81 0.71 13.81
N LYS A 115 21.55 -0.15 13.11
CA LYS A 115 22.68 0.32 12.30
C LYS A 115 22.20 1.39 11.30
N PRO A 116 22.94 2.49 11.13
CA PRO A 116 22.48 3.70 10.40
C PRO A 116 22.30 3.51 8.88
N ALA A 117 22.26 2.28 8.37
CA ALA A 117 22.09 2.01 6.95
C ALA A 117 20.77 2.55 6.35
N THR A 118 19.71 2.63 7.16
CA THR A 118 18.42 3.21 6.72
C THR A 118 18.54 4.71 6.57
N TYR A 119 19.22 5.37 7.49
CA TYR A 119 19.47 6.80 7.42
C TYR A 119 20.30 7.18 6.20
N ILE A 120 21.26 6.32 5.79
CA ILE A 120 22.04 6.55 4.57
C ILE A 120 21.08 6.62 3.35
N GLY A 121 20.09 5.73 3.28
CA GLY A 121 19.07 5.77 2.22
C GLY A 121 18.26 7.06 2.24
N ILE A 122 17.73 7.42 3.40
CA ILE A 122 16.86 8.60 3.55
C ILE A 122 17.67 9.89 3.32
N TRP A 123 18.82 10.04 3.97
CA TRP A 123 19.65 11.23 3.82
C TRP A 123 20.26 11.38 2.42
N GLY A 124 20.62 10.26 1.79
CA GLY A 124 21.10 10.27 0.41
C GLY A 124 20.01 10.67 -0.58
N ASP A 125 18.73 10.40 -0.26
CA ASP A 125 17.59 10.73 -1.10
C ASP A 125 17.10 12.17 -0.90
N LEU A 126 16.90 12.57 0.35
CA LEU A 126 16.42 13.89 0.74
C LEU A 126 17.53 14.96 0.76
N GLY A 127 18.77 14.54 0.91
CA GLY A 127 19.90 15.44 1.12
C GLY A 127 20.14 15.77 2.58
N THR A 128 21.23 16.46 2.81
CA THR A 128 21.66 17.02 4.09
C THR A 128 22.24 18.41 3.87
N VAL A 129 22.54 19.15 4.94
CA VAL A 129 23.21 20.46 4.84
C VAL A 129 24.54 20.39 4.03
N ARG A 130 25.17 19.23 3.99
CA ARG A 130 26.47 19.00 3.32
C ARG A 130 26.37 18.25 1.98
N GLN A 131 25.21 17.76 1.60
CA GLN A 131 25.02 16.92 0.41
C GLN A 131 23.66 17.13 -0.20
N THR A 132 23.61 17.39 -1.50
CA THR A 132 22.35 17.46 -2.26
C THR A 132 21.67 16.09 -2.32
N GLY A 133 20.38 16.07 -2.09
CA GLY A 133 19.55 14.86 -2.22
C GLY A 133 19.48 14.39 -3.66
N ARG A 134 19.33 13.08 -3.84
CA ARG A 134 19.28 12.45 -5.18
C ARG A 134 17.88 12.19 -5.70
N GLY A 135 16.84 12.32 -4.83
CA GLY A 135 15.43 12.19 -5.21
C GLY A 135 15.03 10.84 -5.80
N ILE A 136 15.77 9.77 -5.46
CA ILE A 136 15.56 8.42 -6.02
C ILE A 136 14.18 7.89 -5.67
N PHE A 137 13.74 8.09 -4.43
CA PHE A 137 12.43 7.65 -3.98
C PHE A 137 11.32 8.34 -4.75
N ARG A 138 11.42 9.66 -4.93
CA ARG A 138 10.43 10.46 -5.68
C ARG A 138 10.35 10.01 -7.14
N SER A 139 11.48 9.80 -7.79
CA SER A 139 11.55 9.31 -9.17
C SER A 139 10.96 7.91 -9.30
N GLU A 140 11.34 6.97 -8.42
CA GLU A 140 10.77 5.61 -8.45
C GLU A 140 9.29 5.61 -8.09
N TRP A 141 8.81 6.49 -7.22
CA TRP A 141 7.39 6.66 -6.94
C TRP A 141 6.63 7.08 -8.20
N GLN A 142 7.04 8.16 -8.83
CA GLN A 142 6.39 8.68 -10.04
C GLN A 142 6.32 7.62 -11.15
N ASN A 143 7.40 6.85 -11.34
CA ASN A 143 7.45 5.80 -12.35
C ASN A 143 6.60 4.57 -12.02
N ARG A 144 6.32 4.31 -10.75
CA ARG A 144 5.64 3.07 -10.31
C ARG A 144 4.21 3.27 -9.84
N GLU A 145 3.83 4.50 -9.50
CA GLU A 145 2.46 4.80 -9.06
C GLU A 145 1.37 4.34 -10.04
N PRO A 146 1.48 4.57 -11.36
CA PRO A 146 0.47 4.09 -12.31
C PRO A 146 0.33 2.56 -12.29
N VAL A 147 1.44 1.85 -12.25
CA VAL A 147 1.45 0.37 -12.21
C VAL A 147 0.87 -0.15 -10.89
N LEU A 148 1.15 0.53 -9.77
CA LEU A 148 0.57 0.21 -8.47
C LEU A 148 -0.95 0.36 -8.48
N ARG A 149 -1.44 1.50 -8.98
CA ARG A 149 -2.88 1.78 -9.10
C ARG A 149 -3.56 0.74 -9.97
N GLU A 150 -3.02 0.47 -11.15
CA GLU A 150 -3.56 -0.50 -12.08
C GLU A 150 -3.61 -1.91 -11.48
N THR A 151 -2.56 -2.34 -10.81
CA THR A 151 -2.50 -3.66 -10.16
C THR A 151 -3.58 -3.80 -9.08
N ILE A 152 -3.77 -2.78 -8.25
CA ILE A 152 -4.80 -2.76 -7.21
C ILE A 152 -6.19 -2.78 -7.86
N THR A 153 -6.44 -1.91 -8.85
CA THR A 153 -7.73 -1.83 -9.55
C THR A 153 -8.10 -3.14 -10.21
N ARG A 154 -7.18 -3.78 -10.91
CA ARG A 154 -7.40 -5.11 -11.54
C ARG A 154 -7.75 -6.16 -10.49
N ALA A 155 -7.06 -6.17 -9.34
CA ALA A 155 -7.34 -7.13 -8.29
C ALA A 155 -8.75 -6.92 -7.68
N ILE A 156 -9.17 -5.68 -7.46
CA ILE A 156 -10.50 -5.34 -6.97
C ILE A 156 -11.57 -5.76 -7.98
N ILE A 157 -11.40 -5.41 -9.26
CA ILE A 157 -12.33 -5.80 -10.34
C ILE A 157 -12.47 -7.31 -10.42
N ARG A 158 -11.38 -8.05 -10.28
CA ARG A 158 -11.41 -9.51 -10.26
C ARG A 158 -12.28 -10.03 -9.11
N ILE A 159 -12.08 -9.54 -7.89
CA ILE A 159 -12.86 -9.93 -6.72
C ILE A 159 -14.34 -9.62 -6.93
N MET A 160 -14.65 -8.44 -7.50
CA MET A 160 -16.04 -8.06 -7.81
C MET A 160 -16.67 -9.02 -8.82
N ARG A 161 -15.96 -9.42 -9.87
CA ARG A 161 -16.45 -10.40 -10.86
C ARG A 161 -16.66 -11.77 -10.23
N GLU A 162 -15.72 -12.25 -9.44
CA GLU A 162 -15.81 -13.53 -8.75
C GLU A 162 -16.96 -13.55 -7.73
N SER A 163 -17.31 -12.41 -7.12
CA SER A 163 -18.49 -12.29 -6.23
C SER A 163 -19.82 -12.40 -6.97
N LYS A 164 -19.87 -11.99 -8.25
CA LYS A 164 -21.08 -12.10 -9.08
C LYS A 164 -21.27 -13.50 -9.67
N LEU A 165 -20.18 -14.25 -9.87
CA LEU A 165 -20.19 -15.58 -10.50
C LEU A 165 -20.46 -16.73 -9.52
N SER A 166 -20.51 -16.47 -8.23
CA SER A 166 -20.77 -17.50 -7.20
C SER A 166 -22.27 -17.59 -6.91
N LYS A 167 -23.07 -17.90 -7.97
CA LYS A 167 -24.45 -18.33 -7.85
C LYS A 167 -24.53 -19.83 -7.80
#